data_18d05b4588a39d96e7013c02179de831
#
_entry.id   18d05b4588a39d96e7013c02179de831
#
_cell.length_a   1.000
_cell.length_b   1.000
_cell.length_c   1.000
_cell.angle_alpha   90.00
_cell.angle_beta   90.00
_cell.angle_gamma   90.00
#
_symmetry.space_group_name_H-M   'P 1'
#
loop_
_entity.id
_entity.type
_entity.pdbx_description
1 polymer ?
#
loop_
_entity_poly.entity_id
_entity_poly.type
_entity_poly.pdbx_seq_one_letter_code
_entity_poly.pdbx_strand_id
1 'polypeptide(L)'
;MFDRDTCCTLVPYFEVPPDQLAAFQALGPRFVERTRSEPGCRHYAFSFSGNTAHCREGYDDAEAILAHLKNVGDLLGEALKIAKIVRLEVHAPAAEIDKLRAPMASLNPQFFVLADGGIRRASQG
;
A
#
# COMPACT_ATOMS: atom_id res chain seq x y z
N MET A 1 -16.29 19.89 -6.93
CA MET A 1 -15.54 20.52 -5.82
C MET A 1 -14.34 19.66 -5.45
N PHE A 2 -13.26 20.30 -5.05
CA PHE A 2 -12.04 19.63 -4.64
C PHE A 2 -11.68 19.97 -3.21
N ASP A 3 -11.22 18.97 -2.48
CA ASP A 3 -10.60 19.13 -1.16
C ASP A 3 -9.08 19.09 -1.29
N ARG A 4 -8.39 19.46 -0.23
CA ARG A 4 -6.96 19.26 -0.12
C ARG A 4 -6.68 17.74 -0.07
N ASP A 5 -5.69 17.30 -0.85
CA ASP A 5 -5.29 15.89 -0.83
C ASP A 5 -4.45 15.58 0.40
N THR A 6 -5.01 14.80 1.30
CA THR A 6 -4.34 14.30 2.50
C THR A 6 -4.29 12.76 2.51
N CYS A 7 -4.63 12.14 1.39
CA CYS A 7 -4.63 10.68 1.27
C CYS A 7 -3.21 10.15 1.44
N CYS A 8 -3.06 9.10 2.24
CA CYS A 8 -1.79 8.41 2.40
C CYS A 8 -1.76 7.22 1.45
N THR A 9 -0.72 7.11 0.63
CA THR A 9 -0.60 5.99 -0.30
C THR A 9 0.60 5.12 0.04
N LEU A 10 0.39 3.82 -0.11
CA LEU A 10 1.43 2.81 0.03
C LEU A 10 1.60 2.16 -1.33
N VAL A 11 2.84 2.12 -1.83
CA VAL A 11 3.11 1.79 -3.24
C VAL A 11 4.23 0.74 -3.30
N PRO A 12 3.91 -0.56 -3.10
CA PRO A 12 4.88 -1.62 -3.22
C PRO A 12 4.99 -2.12 -4.66
N TYR A 13 6.22 -2.44 -5.08
CA TYR A 13 6.50 -3.14 -6.32
C TYR A 13 7.20 -4.45 -5.98
N PHE A 14 6.68 -5.55 -6.52
CA PHE A 14 7.24 -6.88 -6.31
C PHE A 14 7.82 -7.40 -7.62
N GLU A 15 8.98 -8.04 -7.54
CA GLU A 15 9.50 -8.85 -8.62
C GLU A 15 9.18 -10.30 -8.31
N VAL A 16 8.46 -10.96 -9.23
CA VAL A 16 7.96 -12.32 -9.03
C VAL A 16 8.63 -13.24 -10.03
N PRO A 17 9.34 -14.30 -9.60
CA PRO A 17 9.89 -15.29 -10.54
C PRO A 17 8.78 -15.87 -11.43
N PRO A 18 9.06 -16.16 -12.71
CA PRO A 18 8.01 -16.65 -13.63
C PRO A 18 7.29 -17.89 -13.15
N ASP A 19 7.99 -18.81 -12.51
CA ASP A 19 7.40 -20.05 -11.99
C ASP A 19 6.55 -19.82 -10.73
N GLN A 20 6.62 -18.63 -10.12
CA GLN A 20 5.84 -18.28 -8.94
C GLN A 20 4.71 -17.29 -9.24
N LEU A 21 4.59 -16.85 -10.48
CA LEU A 21 3.61 -15.80 -10.83
C LEU A 21 2.17 -16.23 -10.53
N ALA A 22 1.81 -17.45 -10.91
CA ALA A 22 0.46 -17.96 -10.65
C ALA A 22 0.17 -18.05 -9.15
N ALA A 23 1.14 -18.50 -8.35
CA ALA A 23 1.01 -18.55 -6.89
C ALA A 23 0.86 -17.16 -6.28
N PHE A 24 1.62 -16.19 -6.77
CA PHE A 24 1.51 -14.80 -6.31
C PHE A 24 0.14 -14.22 -6.67
N GLN A 25 -0.31 -14.43 -7.92
CA GLN A 25 -1.64 -13.97 -8.35
C GLN A 25 -2.76 -14.55 -7.50
N ALA A 26 -2.61 -15.79 -7.03
CA ALA A 26 -3.60 -16.42 -6.17
C ALA A 26 -3.69 -15.78 -4.78
N LEU A 27 -2.63 -15.10 -4.32
CA LEU A 27 -2.66 -14.36 -3.06
C LEU A 27 -3.47 -13.07 -3.17
N GLY A 28 -3.56 -12.48 -4.35
CA GLY A 28 -4.24 -11.20 -4.56
C GLY A 28 -5.66 -11.15 -3.98
N PRO A 29 -6.56 -12.08 -4.37
CA PRO A 29 -7.91 -12.13 -3.82
C PRO A 29 -7.96 -12.26 -2.29
N ARG A 30 -7.00 -12.96 -1.70
CA ARG A 30 -6.91 -13.12 -0.24
C ARG A 30 -6.57 -11.79 0.43
N PHE A 31 -5.61 -11.04 -0.14
CA PHE A 31 -5.29 -9.70 0.33
C PHE A 31 -6.49 -8.76 0.23
N VAL A 32 -7.15 -8.77 -0.92
CA VAL A 32 -8.31 -7.90 -1.17
C VAL A 32 -9.42 -8.21 -0.16
N GLU A 33 -9.75 -9.47 0.02
CA GLU A 33 -10.81 -9.87 0.96
C GLU A 33 -10.48 -9.46 2.39
N ARG A 34 -9.23 -9.67 2.82
CA ARG A 34 -8.79 -9.27 4.16
C ARG A 34 -8.87 -7.75 4.34
N THR A 35 -8.51 -7.00 3.31
CA THR A 35 -8.49 -5.53 3.33
C THR A 35 -9.89 -4.92 3.33
N ARG A 36 -10.87 -5.64 2.80
CA ARG A 36 -12.25 -5.16 2.65
C ARG A 36 -12.88 -4.71 3.98
N SER A 37 -12.47 -5.29 5.09
CA SER A 37 -13.00 -4.94 6.42
C SER A 37 -12.31 -3.73 7.06
N GLU A 38 -11.30 -3.15 6.43
CA GLU A 38 -10.55 -2.02 7.00
C GLU A 38 -11.28 -0.70 6.75
N PRO A 39 -11.72 0.01 7.79
CA PRO A 39 -12.49 1.24 7.59
C PRO A 39 -11.66 2.41 7.04
N GLY A 40 -10.33 2.37 7.23
CA GLY A 40 -9.44 3.44 6.77
C GLY A 40 -8.86 3.23 5.39
N CYS A 41 -9.15 2.11 4.71
CA CYS A 41 -8.67 1.86 3.36
C CYS A 41 -9.62 2.50 2.35
N ARG A 42 -9.08 3.29 1.43
CA ARG A 42 -9.85 3.99 0.40
C ARG A 42 -9.91 3.23 -0.92
N HIS A 43 -8.80 2.64 -1.32
CA HIS A 43 -8.72 1.79 -2.50
C HIS A 43 -7.57 0.80 -2.35
N TYR A 44 -7.70 -0.34 -3.01
CA TYR A 44 -6.73 -1.41 -2.91
C TYR A 44 -6.86 -2.31 -4.13
N ALA A 45 -5.86 -2.34 -4.99
CA ALA A 45 -5.92 -3.12 -6.22
C ALA A 45 -4.53 -3.56 -6.65
N PHE A 46 -4.38 -4.85 -6.93
CA PHE A 46 -3.18 -5.38 -7.56
C PHE A 46 -3.22 -5.15 -9.07
N SER A 47 -2.05 -4.94 -9.65
CA SER A 47 -1.86 -4.88 -11.09
C SER A 47 -0.56 -5.59 -11.45
N PHE A 48 -0.46 -6.04 -12.70
CA PHE A 48 0.67 -6.83 -13.16
C PHE A 48 1.18 -6.30 -14.48
N SER A 49 2.50 -6.22 -14.60
CA SER A 49 3.18 -5.95 -15.87
C SER A 49 4.28 -6.99 -15.99
N GLY A 50 4.04 -8.04 -16.81
CA GLY A 50 4.93 -9.18 -16.86
C GLY A 50 5.09 -9.81 -15.48
N ASN A 51 6.32 -9.90 -15.00
CA ASN A 51 6.65 -10.47 -13.69
C ASN A 51 6.76 -9.43 -12.57
N THR A 52 6.37 -8.20 -12.85
CA THR A 52 6.29 -7.15 -11.85
C THR A 52 4.85 -7.03 -11.35
N ALA A 53 4.66 -7.15 -10.05
CA ALA A 53 3.39 -6.93 -9.41
C ALA A 53 3.42 -5.62 -8.65
N HIS A 54 2.29 -4.93 -8.65
CA HIS A 54 2.13 -3.67 -7.93
C HIS A 54 0.78 -3.69 -7.22
N CYS A 55 0.71 -3.09 -6.04
CA CYS A 55 -0.55 -2.86 -5.36
C CYS A 55 -0.76 -1.36 -5.19
N ARG A 56 -1.86 -0.85 -5.73
CA ARG A 56 -2.22 0.56 -5.59
C ARG A 56 -3.13 0.69 -4.37
N GLU A 57 -2.64 1.38 -3.34
CA GLU A 57 -3.27 1.41 -2.03
C GLU A 57 -3.42 2.85 -1.54
N GLY A 58 -4.61 3.18 -1.05
CA GLY A 58 -4.87 4.48 -0.46
C GLY A 58 -5.54 4.35 0.90
N TYR A 59 -5.12 5.21 1.83
CA TYR A 59 -5.56 5.17 3.24
C TYR A 59 -5.87 6.57 3.75
N ASP A 60 -6.72 6.65 4.76
CA ASP A 60 -7.09 7.92 5.38
C ASP A 60 -5.91 8.61 6.07
N ASP A 61 -5.06 7.84 6.75
CA ASP A 61 -3.99 8.36 7.60
C ASP A 61 -2.93 7.27 7.87
N ALA A 62 -1.92 7.63 8.66
CA ALA A 62 -0.84 6.72 9.03
C ALA A 62 -1.37 5.52 9.84
N GLU A 63 -2.31 5.75 10.74
CA GLU A 63 -2.89 4.70 11.57
C GLU A 63 -3.57 3.64 10.71
N ALA A 64 -4.22 4.05 9.62
CA ALA A 64 -4.86 3.13 8.68
C ALA A 64 -3.84 2.27 7.94
N ILE A 65 -2.69 2.84 7.56
CA ILE A 65 -1.59 2.08 6.95
C ILE A 65 -1.06 1.04 7.94
N LEU A 66 -0.82 1.44 9.18
CA LEU A 66 -0.29 0.52 10.20
C LEU A 66 -1.28 -0.59 10.52
N ALA A 67 -2.58 -0.28 10.59
CA ALA A 67 -3.62 -1.27 10.78
C ALA A 67 -3.66 -2.28 9.62
N HIS A 68 -3.49 -1.79 8.39
CA HIS A 68 -3.42 -2.65 7.20
C HIS A 68 -2.23 -3.61 7.29
N LEU A 69 -1.03 -3.11 7.57
CA LEU A 69 0.17 -3.94 7.65
C LEU A 69 0.04 -5.02 8.72
N LYS A 70 -0.62 -4.72 9.83
CA LYS A 70 -0.91 -5.72 10.85
C LYS A 70 -1.93 -6.75 10.36
N ASN A 71 -2.98 -6.28 9.70
CA ASN A 71 -4.08 -7.12 9.22
C ASN A 71 -3.61 -8.14 8.17
N VAL A 72 -2.70 -7.76 7.27
CA VAL A 72 -2.22 -8.62 6.19
C VAL A 72 -0.83 -9.19 6.43
N GLY A 73 -0.28 -9.03 7.62
CA GLY A 73 1.11 -9.42 7.91
C GLY A 73 1.45 -10.87 7.58
N ASP A 74 0.56 -11.80 7.86
CA ASP A 74 0.73 -13.21 7.53
C ASP A 74 0.74 -13.44 6.01
N LEU A 75 -0.16 -12.77 5.28
CA LEU A 75 -0.21 -12.87 3.81
C LEU A 75 1.02 -12.24 3.17
N LEU A 76 1.49 -11.12 3.71
CA LEU A 76 2.72 -10.50 3.24
C LEU A 76 3.90 -11.44 3.45
N GLY A 77 3.95 -12.13 4.58
CA GLY A 77 4.97 -13.14 4.84
C GLY A 77 4.94 -14.26 3.80
N GLU A 78 3.76 -14.74 3.39
CA GLU A 78 3.62 -15.73 2.33
C GLU A 78 4.13 -15.17 0.99
N ALA A 79 3.75 -13.94 0.66
CA ALA A 79 4.16 -13.30 -0.59
C ALA A 79 5.68 -13.14 -0.67
N LEU A 80 6.33 -12.78 0.43
CA LEU A 80 7.78 -12.57 0.46
C LEU A 80 8.60 -13.85 0.41
N LYS A 81 7.97 -15.01 0.53
CA LYS A 81 8.62 -16.31 0.28
C LYS A 81 8.77 -16.59 -1.22
N ILE A 82 7.93 -15.98 -2.05
CA ILE A 82 7.88 -16.28 -3.49
C ILE A 82 8.16 -15.05 -4.36
N ALA A 83 8.38 -13.88 -3.77
CA ALA A 83 8.63 -12.64 -4.48
C ALA A 83 9.50 -11.71 -3.64
N LYS A 84 10.05 -10.67 -4.27
CA LYS A 84 10.84 -9.64 -3.59
C LYS A 84 10.15 -8.29 -3.74
N ILE A 85 10.14 -7.49 -2.67
CA ILE A 85 9.83 -6.08 -2.78
C ILE A 85 11.08 -5.39 -3.32
N VAL A 86 10.99 -4.88 -4.55
CA VAL A 86 12.11 -4.17 -5.19
C VAL A 86 12.02 -2.67 -5.04
N ARG A 87 10.82 -2.16 -4.70
CA ARG A 87 10.60 -0.75 -4.42
C ARG A 87 9.37 -0.62 -3.53
N LEU A 88 9.49 0.21 -2.51
CA LEU A 88 8.37 0.53 -1.62
C LEU A 88 8.37 2.03 -1.38
N GLU A 89 7.26 2.69 -1.68
CA GLU A 89 7.09 4.12 -1.49
C GLU A 89 5.89 4.38 -0.58
N VAL A 90 6.02 5.44 0.20
CA VAL A 90 4.90 5.98 0.99
C VAL A 90 4.79 7.46 0.64
N HIS A 91 3.61 7.90 0.20
CA HIS A 91 3.32 9.28 -0.11
C HIS A 91 2.25 9.77 0.87
N ALA A 92 2.56 10.81 1.63
CA ALA A 92 1.64 11.29 2.66
C ALA A 92 2.01 12.70 3.12
N PRO A 93 1.11 13.40 3.82
CA PRO A 93 1.47 14.66 4.49
C PRO A 93 2.59 14.43 5.50
N ALA A 94 3.40 15.47 5.75
CA ALA A 94 4.57 15.37 6.64
C ALA A 94 4.23 14.79 8.02
N ALA A 95 3.12 15.21 8.61
CA ALA A 95 2.73 14.75 9.94
C ALA A 95 2.43 13.23 9.96
N GLU A 96 1.89 12.70 8.87
CA GLU A 96 1.61 11.26 8.79
C GLU A 96 2.89 10.47 8.53
N ILE A 97 3.80 11.00 7.71
CA ILE A 97 5.10 10.35 7.47
C ILE A 97 5.89 10.24 8.77
N ASP A 98 5.87 11.27 9.61
CA ASP A 98 6.59 11.22 10.89
C ASP A 98 6.12 10.06 11.77
N LYS A 99 4.85 9.71 11.71
CA LYS A 99 4.29 8.56 12.44
C LYS A 99 4.71 7.20 11.85
N LEU A 100 5.09 7.17 10.58
CA LEU A 100 5.38 5.93 9.86
C LEU A 100 6.86 5.56 9.84
N ARG A 101 7.76 6.52 10.05
CA ARG A 101 9.19 6.27 9.89
C ARG A 101 9.69 5.13 10.77
N ALA A 102 9.40 5.16 12.06
CA ALA A 102 9.87 4.13 12.98
C ALA A 102 9.15 2.78 12.77
N PRO A 103 7.80 2.73 12.72
CA PRO A 103 7.11 1.45 12.53
C PRO A 103 7.43 0.75 11.21
N MET A 104 7.76 1.49 10.16
CA MET A 104 8.04 0.92 8.84
C MET A 104 9.53 0.78 8.54
N ALA A 105 10.41 1.07 9.48
CA ALA A 105 11.87 1.07 9.24
C ALA A 105 12.37 -0.27 8.67
N SER A 106 11.84 -1.40 9.14
CA SER A 106 12.28 -2.72 8.68
C SER A 106 11.94 -3.01 7.22
N LEU A 107 10.96 -2.32 6.65
CA LEU A 107 10.57 -2.44 5.24
C LEU A 107 11.35 -1.50 4.34
N ASN A 108 12.10 -0.58 4.93
CA ASN A 108 12.96 0.39 4.23
C ASN A 108 12.24 1.15 3.09
N PRO A 109 11.10 1.80 3.36
CA PRO A 109 10.39 2.54 2.33
C PRO A 109 11.09 3.86 2.01
N GLN A 110 10.87 4.34 0.78
CA GLN A 110 11.18 5.71 0.43
C GLN A 110 9.94 6.56 0.74
N PHE A 111 10.12 7.60 1.56
CA PHE A 111 9.03 8.50 1.94
C PHE A 111 9.01 9.73 1.06
N PHE A 112 7.82 10.06 0.57
CA PHE A 112 7.57 11.26 -0.23
C PHE A 112 6.57 12.12 0.52
N VAL A 113 6.97 13.33 0.88
CA VAL A 113 6.09 14.28 1.55
C VAL A 113 5.26 15.00 0.51
N LEU A 114 3.93 14.96 0.65
CA LEU A 114 3.03 15.66 -0.27
C LEU A 114 3.27 17.16 -0.18
N ALA A 115 3.40 17.80 -1.35
CA ALA A 115 3.50 19.25 -1.42
C ALA A 115 2.17 19.91 -1.05
N ASP A 116 2.22 21.11 -0.50
CA ASP A 116 1.02 21.88 -0.21
C ASP A 116 0.26 22.19 -1.50
N GLY A 117 -1.07 22.20 -1.40
CA GLY A 117 -1.94 22.57 -2.52
C GLY A 117 -2.34 21.44 -3.44
N GLY A 118 -1.96 20.19 -3.15
CA GLY A 118 -2.50 19.03 -3.85
C GLY A 118 -4.00 18.92 -3.61
N ILE A 119 -4.73 18.44 -4.61
CA ILE A 119 -6.19 18.38 -4.56
C ILE A 119 -6.70 16.96 -4.81
N ARG A 120 -7.86 16.66 -4.25
CA ARG A 120 -8.63 15.47 -4.55
C ARG A 120 -10.11 15.85 -4.68
N ARG A 121 -10.85 15.08 -5.46
CA ARG A 121 -12.28 15.36 -5.57
C ARG A 121 -12.96 15.00 -4.25
N ALA A 122 -13.87 15.88 -3.81
CA ALA A 122 -14.62 15.65 -2.59
C ALA A 122 -15.47 14.38 -2.70
N SER A 123 -15.54 13.63 -1.59
CA SER A 123 -16.41 12.48 -1.51
C SER A 123 -17.86 12.88 -1.69
N GLN A 124 -18.62 12.01 -2.35
CA GLN A 124 -20.05 12.20 -2.51
C GLN A 124 -20.80 11.30 -1.53
N GLY A 125 -21.04 11.86 -0.39
CA GLY A 125 -21.89 11.27 0.62
C GLY A 125 -21.47 9.97 1.21
#